data_209e0d1578cea7df39fd239b6d9fad25
#
_entry.id   209e0d1578cea7df39fd239b6d9fad25
#
_cell.length_a   1.000
_cell.length_b   1.000
_cell.length_c   1.000
_cell.angle_alpha   90.00
_cell.angle_beta   90.00
_cell.angle_gamma   90.00
#
_symmetry.space_group_name_H-M   'P 1'
#
loop_
_entity.id
_entity.type
_entity.pdbx_description
1 polymer ?
#
loop_
_entity_poly.entity_id
_entity_poly.type
_entity_poly.pdbx_seq_one_letter_code
_entity_poly.pdbx_strand_id
1 'polypeptide(L)'
;MAERKSGRQLLNETLQRVPEMTVHELRTALKGDEALRVLDIRERDEWEQGYVPGAKFIPRGHLEMQIETWEADRDAPIALYCAGGVRSVFAAKTLQELGYRDVRSVRGGFGAWKNAGYGWETPFKFTDEQRIRYSRHTLLPEVGEAGQAKLLQGKVLLVGAGGLGSPAALYLAAAGVGTLGIVDFDVVDRSNLQRQIIHNEERLGMSKVESARETLRKLNPDVKIVAYDEPLNSTNVMAVIAGYDVIVNGVDNFPTRYLVNDAAVLAGKPLVDGSIFQ
;
A
#
# COMPACT_ATOMS: atom_id res chain seq x y z
N MET A 1 -32.90 -40.64 -15.05
CA MET A 1 -32.71 -39.96 -13.75
C MET A 1 -31.26 -39.67 -13.58
N ALA A 2 -30.86 -38.43 -13.28
CA ALA A 2 -29.44 -38.14 -13.01
C ALA A 2 -28.99 -38.91 -11.76
N GLU A 3 -27.86 -39.58 -11.86
CA GLU A 3 -27.26 -40.34 -10.77
C GLU A 3 -26.98 -39.44 -9.57
N ARG A 4 -27.47 -39.80 -8.39
CA ARG A 4 -27.24 -38.99 -7.18
C ARG A 4 -25.78 -39.18 -6.73
N LYS A 5 -24.98 -38.12 -6.80
CA LYS A 5 -23.56 -38.09 -6.38
C LYS A 5 -23.43 -37.53 -4.97
N SER A 6 -22.55 -38.11 -4.18
CA SER A 6 -22.11 -37.49 -2.93
C SER A 6 -21.17 -36.33 -3.21
N GLY A 7 -21.02 -35.38 -2.26
CA GLY A 7 -20.07 -34.28 -2.38
C GLY A 7 -18.63 -34.76 -2.56
N ARG A 8 -18.26 -35.90 -1.97
CA ARG A 8 -16.92 -36.52 -2.11
C ARG A 8 -16.70 -37.06 -3.53
N GLN A 9 -17.71 -37.69 -4.14
CA GLN A 9 -17.64 -38.15 -5.53
C GLN A 9 -17.50 -36.98 -6.47
N LEU A 10 -18.28 -35.90 -6.28
CA LEU A 10 -18.18 -34.68 -7.08
C LEU A 10 -16.80 -34.03 -6.96
N LEU A 11 -16.23 -33.95 -5.75
CA LEU A 11 -14.88 -33.41 -5.54
C LEU A 11 -13.85 -34.24 -6.30
N ASN A 12 -13.88 -35.57 -6.19
CA ASN A 12 -12.91 -36.46 -6.86
C ASN A 12 -12.98 -36.32 -8.39
N GLU A 13 -14.18 -36.22 -8.96
CA GLU A 13 -14.35 -35.97 -10.40
C GLU A 13 -13.83 -34.60 -10.83
N THR A 14 -14.01 -33.59 -9.99
CA THR A 14 -13.55 -32.22 -10.27
C THR A 14 -12.03 -32.15 -10.21
N LEU A 15 -11.39 -32.84 -9.26
CA LEU A 15 -9.94 -32.94 -9.13
C LEU A 15 -9.26 -33.58 -10.36
N GLN A 16 -9.95 -34.43 -11.10
CA GLN A 16 -9.43 -35.00 -12.35
C GLN A 16 -9.34 -33.97 -13.50
N ARG A 17 -10.06 -32.86 -13.39
CA ARG A 17 -10.17 -31.83 -14.45
C ARG A 17 -9.48 -30.52 -14.09
N VAL A 18 -9.37 -30.21 -12.81
CA VAL A 18 -8.78 -28.98 -12.31
C VAL A 18 -7.31 -29.22 -11.96
N PRO A 19 -6.37 -28.54 -12.58
CA PRO A 19 -4.97 -28.58 -12.19
C PRO A 19 -4.79 -28.10 -10.75
N GLU A 20 -3.94 -28.80 -10.01
CA GLU A 20 -3.53 -28.38 -8.67
C GLU A 20 -2.07 -27.91 -8.69
N MET A 21 -1.74 -26.98 -7.81
CA MET A 21 -0.38 -26.60 -7.47
C MET A 21 -0.16 -26.72 -5.95
N THR A 22 1.06 -26.99 -5.55
CA THR A 22 1.45 -27.03 -4.15
C THR A 22 1.72 -25.62 -3.62
N VAL A 23 1.73 -25.43 -2.30
CA VAL A 23 2.13 -24.16 -1.68
C VAL A 23 3.60 -23.82 -1.93
N HIS A 24 4.46 -24.79 -2.23
CA HIS A 24 5.85 -24.57 -2.57
C HIS A 24 5.99 -24.00 -3.99
N GLU A 25 5.23 -24.54 -4.95
CA GLU A 25 5.16 -24.01 -6.32
C GLU A 25 4.57 -22.61 -6.32
N LEU A 26 3.49 -22.35 -5.56
CA LEU A 26 2.91 -21.03 -5.39
C LEU A 26 3.96 -20.04 -4.85
N ARG A 27 4.69 -20.41 -3.78
CA ARG A 27 5.75 -19.56 -3.23
C ARG A 27 6.85 -19.25 -4.23
N THR A 28 7.24 -20.23 -5.02
CA THR A 28 8.27 -20.05 -6.06
C THR A 28 7.80 -19.09 -7.14
N ALA A 29 6.57 -19.27 -7.62
CA ALA A 29 5.96 -18.39 -8.61
C ALA A 29 5.83 -16.93 -8.10
N LEU A 30 5.45 -16.73 -6.83
CA LEU A 30 5.37 -15.40 -6.22
C LEU A 30 6.73 -14.69 -6.06
N LYS A 31 7.85 -15.40 -6.15
CA LYS A 31 9.21 -14.84 -6.08
C LYS A 31 9.83 -14.60 -7.45
N GLY A 32 9.28 -15.20 -8.49
CA GLY A 32 9.68 -15.02 -9.88
C GLY A 32 8.98 -13.82 -10.54
N ASP A 33 9.34 -13.56 -11.79
CA ASP A 33 8.66 -12.55 -12.62
C ASP A 33 7.35 -13.08 -13.26
N GLU A 34 6.79 -14.15 -12.72
CA GLU A 34 5.58 -14.73 -13.26
C GLU A 34 4.38 -13.83 -12.97
N ALA A 35 3.60 -13.54 -14.01
CA ALA A 35 2.37 -12.74 -13.93
C ALA A 35 1.22 -13.49 -13.23
N LEU A 36 1.51 -14.41 -12.29
CA LEU A 36 0.54 -15.22 -11.59
C LEU A 36 -0.39 -14.36 -10.72
N ARG A 37 -1.68 -14.46 -11.00
CA ARG A 37 -2.75 -13.85 -10.21
C ARG A 37 -3.13 -14.79 -9.07
N VAL A 38 -2.98 -14.34 -7.82
CA VAL A 38 -3.36 -15.15 -6.65
C VAL A 38 -4.68 -14.66 -6.07
N LEU A 39 -5.61 -15.59 -5.89
CA LEU A 39 -6.97 -15.27 -5.45
C LEU A 39 -7.33 -16.04 -4.18
N ASP A 40 -7.66 -15.32 -3.12
CA ASP A 40 -8.25 -15.87 -1.90
C ASP A 40 -9.77 -15.85 -2.00
N ILE A 41 -10.38 -17.03 -1.95
CA ILE A 41 -11.84 -17.20 -2.05
C ILE A 41 -12.50 -17.59 -0.73
N ARG A 42 -11.80 -17.40 0.38
CA ARG A 42 -12.35 -17.66 1.73
C ARG A 42 -13.44 -16.67 2.11
N GLU A 43 -13.98 -16.83 3.29
CA GLU A 43 -14.89 -15.82 3.87
C GLU A 43 -14.09 -14.67 4.51
N ARG A 44 -14.76 -13.55 4.76
CA ARG A 44 -14.11 -12.31 5.23
C ARG A 44 -13.41 -12.49 6.58
N ASP A 45 -14.02 -13.20 7.50
CA ASP A 45 -13.46 -13.51 8.83
C ASP A 45 -12.20 -14.38 8.74
N GLU A 46 -12.14 -15.30 7.75
CA GLU A 46 -10.94 -16.09 7.47
C GLU A 46 -9.81 -15.22 6.85
N TRP A 47 -10.17 -14.30 5.95
CA TRP A 47 -9.24 -13.35 5.35
C TRP A 47 -8.63 -12.39 6.38
N GLU A 48 -9.45 -11.87 7.30
CA GLU A 48 -9.03 -10.95 8.35
C GLU A 48 -8.02 -11.57 9.34
N GLN A 49 -7.92 -12.89 9.41
CA GLN A 49 -6.92 -13.62 10.20
C GLN A 49 -5.57 -13.76 9.50
N GLY A 50 -5.49 -13.40 8.22
CA GLY A 50 -4.29 -13.41 7.40
C GLY A 50 -4.48 -14.05 6.04
N TYR A 51 -3.62 -13.68 5.09
CA TYR A 51 -3.70 -14.10 3.69
C TYR A 51 -2.30 -14.24 3.07
N VAL A 52 -2.22 -14.95 1.95
CA VAL A 52 -0.97 -15.09 1.17
C VAL A 52 -0.58 -13.71 0.60
N PRO A 53 0.67 -13.23 0.80
CA PRO A 53 1.11 -11.94 0.30
C PRO A 53 0.79 -11.74 -1.19
N GLY A 54 0.24 -10.58 -1.52
CA GLY A 54 -0.15 -10.23 -2.89
C GLY A 54 -1.47 -10.87 -3.38
N ALA A 55 -2.14 -11.69 -2.57
CA ALA A 55 -3.42 -12.28 -2.97
C ALA A 55 -4.55 -11.23 -3.00
N LYS A 56 -5.36 -11.28 -4.06
CA LYS A 56 -6.64 -10.56 -4.14
C LYS A 56 -7.70 -11.35 -3.38
N PHE A 57 -8.53 -10.65 -2.63
CA PHE A 57 -9.67 -11.25 -1.93
C PHE A 57 -10.96 -11.09 -2.75
N ILE A 58 -11.59 -12.22 -3.09
CA ILE A 58 -12.95 -12.29 -3.63
C ILE A 58 -13.63 -13.50 -2.99
N PRO A 59 -14.56 -13.33 -2.06
CA PRO A 59 -15.28 -14.44 -1.43
C PRO A 59 -15.93 -15.36 -2.46
N ARG A 60 -15.96 -16.67 -2.18
CA ARG A 60 -16.50 -17.67 -3.11
C ARG A 60 -17.89 -17.30 -3.64
N GLY A 61 -18.74 -16.74 -2.80
CA GLY A 61 -20.11 -16.34 -3.16
C GLY A 61 -20.21 -15.14 -4.12
N HIS A 62 -19.11 -14.42 -4.35
CA HIS A 62 -19.06 -13.26 -5.25
C HIS A 62 -18.15 -13.47 -6.47
N LEU A 63 -17.54 -14.65 -6.57
CA LEU A 63 -16.48 -14.91 -7.54
C LEU A 63 -16.94 -14.66 -8.97
N GLU A 64 -18.04 -15.26 -9.39
CA GLU A 64 -18.54 -15.20 -10.76
C GLU A 64 -18.88 -13.77 -11.20
N MET A 65 -19.36 -12.94 -10.27
CA MET A 65 -19.76 -11.56 -10.56
C MET A 65 -18.59 -10.56 -10.54
N GLN A 66 -17.47 -10.90 -9.87
CA GLN A 66 -16.38 -9.98 -9.66
C GLN A 66 -15.12 -10.32 -10.45
N ILE A 67 -14.97 -11.56 -10.88
CA ILE A 67 -13.75 -12.03 -11.53
C ILE A 67 -13.42 -11.25 -12.80
N GLU A 68 -14.41 -10.96 -13.65
CA GLU A 68 -14.22 -10.24 -14.91
C GLU A 68 -13.78 -8.79 -14.71
N THR A 69 -14.26 -8.16 -13.64
CA THR A 69 -13.84 -6.79 -13.28
C THR A 69 -12.40 -6.77 -12.76
N TRP A 70 -11.97 -7.83 -12.07
CA TRP A 70 -10.61 -7.92 -11.52
C TRP A 70 -9.59 -8.39 -12.55
N GLU A 71 -9.94 -9.42 -13.35
CA GLU A 71 -9.07 -9.97 -14.37
C GLU A 71 -9.88 -10.25 -15.63
N ALA A 72 -9.72 -9.39 -16.62
CA ALA A 72 -10.43 -9.50 -17.89
C ALA A 72 -9.75 -10.45 -18.87
N ASP A 73 -8.42 -10.67 -18.71
CA ASP A 73 -7.65 -11.56 -19.56
C ASP A 73 -7.94 -13.02 -19.20
N ARG A 74 -8.52 -13.76 -20.13
CA ARG A 74 -8.86 -15.17 -19.97
C ARG A 74 -7.64 -16.10 -20.04
N ASP A 75 -6.52 -15.60 -20.49
CA ASP A 75 -5.25 -16.33 -20.58
C ASP A 75 -4.34 -16.06 -19.38
N ALA A 76 -4.68 -15.10 -18.53
CA ALA A 76 -3.93 -14.80 -17.31
C ALA A 76 -3.84 -16.04 -16.40
N PRO A 77 -2.66 -16.41 -15.90
CA PRO A 77 -2.50 -17.53 -14.97
C PRO A 77 -3.09 -17.16 -13.59
N ILE A 78 -4.04 -17.96 -13.11
CA ILE A 78 -4.75 -17.73 -11.84
C ILE A 78 -4.54 -18.91 -10.91
N ALA A 79 -4.04 -18.66 -9.70
CA ALA A 79 -4.01 -19.61 -8.59
C ALA A 79 -5.07 -19.23 -7.55
N LEU A 80 -5.98 -20.14 -7.27
CA LEU A 80 -7.00 -19.95 -6.23
C LEU A 80 -6.69 -20.78 -4.98
N TYR A 81 -6.91 -20.19 -3.84
CA TYR A 81 -6.87 -20.95 -2.59
C TYR A 81 -8.06 -20.65 -1.68
N CYS A 82 -8.40 -21.62 -0.83
CA CYS A 82 -9.30 -21.45 0.30
C CYS A 82 -8.61 -21.95 1.58
N ALA A 83 -9.33 -22.28 2.64
CA ALA A 83 -8.72 -22.75 3.88
C ALA A 83 -7.99 -24.09 3.72
N GLY A 84 -8.65 -25.10 3.12
CA GLY A 84 -8.14 -26.46 3.02
C GLY A 84 -8.05 -27.03 1.60
N GLY A 85 -8.28 -26.23 0.55
CA GLY A 85 -8.15 -26.65 -0.85
C GLY A 85 -9.45 -27.16 -1.51
N VAL A 86 -10.53 -27.44 -0.77
CA VAL A 86 -11.77 -28.02 -1.35
C VAL A 86 -12.59 -26.96 -2.11
N ARG A 87 -12.89 -25.83 -1.48
CA ARG A 87 -13.65 -24.72 -2.12
C ARG A 87 -12.97 -24.21 -3.39
N SER A 88 -11.64 -24.15 -3.38
CA SER A 88 -10.84 -23.65 -4.51
C SER A 88 -10.86 -24.59 -5.72
N VAL A 89 -10.99 -25.91 -5.53
CA VAL A 89 -11.17 -26.85 -6.64
C VAL A 89 -12.49 -26.58 -7.38
N PHE A 90 -13.60 -26.41 -6.67
CA PHE A 90 -14.88 -26.08 -7.30
C PHE A 90 -14.88 -24.68 -7.94
N ALA A 91 -14.24 -23.71 -7.31
CA ALA A 91 -14.09 -22.38 -7.86
C ALA A 91 -13.23 -22.37 -9.14
N ALA A 92 -12.14 -23.13 -9.17
CA ALA A 92 -11.31 -23.24 -10.38
C ALA A 92 -12.10 -23.86 -11.55
N LYS A 93 -12.90 -24.89 -11.30
CA LYS A 93 -13.83 -25.43 -12.31
C LYS A 93 -14.77 -24.36 -12.84
N THR A 94 -15.38 -23.57 -11.96
CA THR A 94 -16.30 -22.49 -12.39
C THR A 94 -15.56 -21.45 -13.25
N LEU A 95 -14.34 -21.06 -12.91
CA LEU A 95 -13.56 -20.13 -13.75
C LEU A 95 -13.23 -20.74 -15.11
N GLN A 96 -12.93 -22.03 -15.19
CA GLN A 96 -12.73 -22.72 -16.47
C GLN A 96 -14.02 -22.72 -17.32
N GLU A 97 -15.18 -22.91 -16.71
CA GLU A 97 -16.49 -22.79 -17.38
C GLU A 97 -16.78 -21.36 -17.87
N LEU A 98 -16.24 -20.34 -17.18
CA LEU A 98 -16.27 -18.94 -17.62
C LEU A 98 -15.21 -18.61 -18.69
N GLY A 99 -14.38 -19.59 -19.10
CA GLY A 99 -13.42 -19.47 -20.20
C GLY A 99 -11.99 -19.11 -19.79
N TYR A 100 -11.66 -19.02 -18.49
CA TYR A 100 -10.27 -18.85 -18.02
C TYR A 100 -9.48 -20.15 -18.28
N ARG A 101 -8.34 -20.04 -18.96
CA ARG A 101 -7.61 -21.22 -19.49
C ARG A 101 -6.58 -21.78 -18.55
N ASP A 102 -5.85 -20.93 -17.83
CA ASP A 102 -4.81 -21.34 -16.86
C ASP A 102 -5.26 -21.05 -15.42
N VAL A 103 -6.08 -21.95 -14.89
CA VAL A 103 -6.61 -21.84 -13.53
C VAL A 103 -6.19 -23.05 -12.71
N ARG A 104 -5.56 -22.82 -11.56
CA ARG A 104 -5.01 -23.85 -10.68
C ARG A 104 -5.53 -23.69 -9.26
N SER A 105 -5.90 -24.80 -8.61
CA SER A 105 -6.24 -24.82 -7.19
C SER A 105 -5.01 -25.08 -6.33
N VAL A 106 -4.81 -24.31 -5.26
CA VAL A 106 -3.70 -24.54 -4.32
C VAL A 106 -4.07 -25.65 -3.35
N ARG A 107 -3.35 -26.77 -3.45
CA ARG A 107 -3.57 -27.95 -2.61
C ARG A 107 -3.35 -27.62 -1.13
N GLY A 108 -4.31 -27.98 -0.30
CA GLY A 108 -4.28 -27.72 1.15
C GLY A 108 -4.48 -26.26 1.54
N GLY A 109 -4.62 -25.34 0.56
CA GLY A 109 -4.99 -23.96 0.75
C GLY A 109 -4.12 -23.18 1.74
N PHE A 110 -4.71 -22.19 2.41
CA PHE A 110 -4.02 -21.36 3.39
C PHE A 110 -3.53 -22.15 4.62
N GLY A 111 -4.21 -23.24 4.98
CA GLY A 111 -3.74 -24.14 6.03
C GLY A 111 -2.37 -24.73 5.71
N ALA A 112 -2.19 -25.28 4.50
CA ALA A 112 -0.90 -25.80 4.04
C ALA A 112 0.17 -24.71 3.93
N TRP A 113 -0.18 -23.50 3.50
CA TRP A 113 0.73 -22.35 3.45
C TRP A 113 1.31 -22.02 4.83
N LYS A 114 0.46 -21.92 5.85
CA LYS A 114 0.88 -21.69 7.24
C LYS A 114 1.73 -22.85 7.80
N ASN A 115 1.31 -24.09 7.54
CA ASN A 115 2.03 -25.27 8.02
C ASN A 115 3.42 -25.42 7.40
N ALA A 116 3.62 -24.87 6.19
CA ALA A 116 4.95 -24.79 5.55
C ALA A 116 5.83 -23.67 6.14
N GLY A 117 5.36 -22.93 7.14
CA GLY A 117 6.10 -21.85 7.79
C GLY A 117 6.27 -20.61 6.92
N TYR A 118 5.41 -20.40 5.92
CA TYR A 118 5.50 -19.24 5.05
C TYR A 118 4.84 -18.03 5.67
N GLY A 119 5.43 -16.84 5.42
CA GLY A 119 4.88 -15.57 5.88
C GLY A 119 3.50 -15.28 5.27
N TRP A 120 2.67 -14.59 6.01
CA TRP A 120 1.37 -14.08 5.55
C TRP A 120 1.17 -12.65 6.02
N GLU A 121 0.25 -11.96 5.37
CA GLU A 121 -0.17 -10.60 5.72
C GLU A 121 -1.52 -10.62 6.42
N THR A 122 -1.82 -9.56 7.16
CA THR A 122 -3.16 -9.30 7.71
C THR A 122 -3.68 -7.99 7.14
N PRO A 123 -4.99 -7.86 6.86
CA PRO A 123 -5.55 -6.58 6.44
C PRO A 123 -5.28 -5.49 7.48
N PHE A 124 -5.04 -4.29 7.00
CA PHE A 124 -4.92 -3.13 7.86
C PHE A 124 -6.24 -2.89 8.62
N LYS A 125 -6.15 -2.74 9.95
CA LYS A 125 -7.33 -2.48 10.80
C LYS A 125 -7.39 -0.99 11.12
N PHE A 126 -8.35 -0.31 10.51
CA PHE A 126 -8.66 1.07 10.86
C PHE A 126 -9.30 1.16 12.24
N THR A 127 -8.91 2.18 13.02
CA THR A 127 -9.71 2.58 14.19
C THR A 127 -11.02 3.22 13.76
N ASP A 128 -11.99 3.38 14.67
CA ASP A 128 -13.25 4.03 14.34
C ASP A 128 -13.03 5.50 13.96
N GLU A 129 -12.11 6.20 14.63
CA GLU A 129 -11.72 7.57 14.30
C GLU A 129 -11.12 7.67 12.91
N GLN A 130 -10.25 6.71 12.52
CA GLN A 130 -9.67 6.65 11.17
C GLN A 130 -10.73 6.37 10.11
N ARG A 131 -11.70 5.49 10.39
CA ARG A 131 -12.83 5.24 9.47
C ARG A 131 -13.65 6.50 9.21
N ILE A 132 -13.90 7.29 10.26
CA ILE A 132 -14.60 8.57 10.14
C ILE A 132 -13.74 9.58 9.37
N ARG A 133 -12.47 9.77 9.77
CA ARG A 133 -11.55 10.74 9.19
C ARG A 133 -11.36 10.54 7.69
N TYR A 134 -11.11 9.29 7.27
CA TYR A 134 -10.77 8.96 5.88
C TYR A 134 -11.97 8.44 5.07
N SER A 135 -13.18 8.56 5.60
CA SER A 135 -14.41 8.02 4.95
C SER A 135 -14.59 8.53 3.51
N ARG A 136 -14.18 9.75 3.18
CA ARG A 136 -14.29 10.31 1.83
C ARG A 136 -13.24 9.76 0.88
N HIS A 137 -12.05 9.45 1.37
CA HIS A 137 -10.99 8.80 0.59
C HIS A 137 -11.35 7.35 0.25
N THR A 138 -11.89 6.62 1.22
CA THR A 138 -12.24 5.20 1.01
C THR A 138 -13.41 4.98 0.04
N LEU A 139 -14.17 6.03 -0.27
CA LEU A 139 -15.22 6.00 -1.30
C LEU A 139 -14.68 6.21 -2.73
N LEU A 140 -13.47 6.74 -2.88
CA LEU A 140 -12.84 6.92 -4.19
C LEU A 140 -12.34 5.58 -4.71
N PRO A 141 -12.75 5.13 -5.93
CA PRO A 141 -12.33 3.83 -6.48
C PRO A 141 -10.80 3.66 -6.57
N GLU A 142 -10.09 4.77 -6.85
CA GLU A 142 -8.63 4.81 -7.00
C GLU A 142 -7.88 4.68 -5.67
N VAL A 143 -8.54 4.96 -4.54
CA VAL A 143 -7.96 4.89 -3.20
C VAL A 143 -8.50 3.68 -2.46
N GLY A 144 -9.79 3.66 -2.13
CA GLY A 144 -10.42 2.62 -1.34
C GLY A 144 -9.79 2.43 0.04
N GLU A 145 -10.22 1.41 0.77
CA GLU A 145 -9.58 1.03 2.06
C GLU A 145 -8.12 0.61 1.88
N ALA A 146 -7.80 -0.11 0.79
CA ALA A 146 -6.43 -0.57 0.54
C ALA A 146 -5.45 0.58 0.26
N GLY A 147 -5.87 1.58 -0.52
CA GLY A 147 -5.06 2.78 -0.78
C GLY A 147 -4.86 3.62 0.49
N GLN A 148 -5.92 3.81 1.28
CA GLN A 148 -5.82 4.55 2.55
C GLN A 148 -4.92 3.81 3.56
N ALA A 149 -4.96 2.48 3.60
CA ALA A 149 -4.05 1.68 4.43
C ALA A 149 -2.59 1.87 4.00
N LYS A 150 -2.32 1.94 2.69
CA LYS A 150 -0.98 2.25 2.17
C LYS A 150 -0.53 3.65 2.56
N LEU A 151 -1.41 4.66 2.49
CA LEU A 151 -1.08 6.02 2.94
C LEU A 151 -0.69 6.04 4.42
N LEU A 152 -1.47 5.40 5.30
CA LEU A 152 -1.20 5.32 6.74
C LEU A 152 0.08 4.56 7.10
N GLN A 153 0.58 3.70 6.22
CA GLN A 153 1.85 2.99 6.38
C GLN A 153 3.01 3.71 5.69
N GLY A 154 2.71 4.59 4.74
CA GLY A 154 3.69 5.29 3.92
C GLY A 154 4.54 6.30 4.71
N LYS A 155 5.75 6.53 4.23
CA LYS A 155 6.72 7.46 4.81
C LYS A 155 7.21 8.42 3.74
N VAL A 156 6.95 9.70 3.92
CA VAL A 156 7.36 10.76 2.99
C VAL A 156 8.34 11.70 3.67
N LEU A 157 9.47 12.01 3.02
CA LEU A 157 10.39 13.05 3.44
C LEU A 157 10.07 14.32 2.65
N LEU A 158 9.80 15.39 3.35
CA LEU A 158 9.65 16.72 2.79
C LEU A 158 10.91 17.54 3.08
N VAL A 159 11.60 17.98 2.03
CA VAL A 159 12.79 18.82 2.14
C VAL A 159 12.35 20.27 1.85
N GLY A 160 12.39 21.10 2.91
CA GLY A 160 11.90 22.46 2.94
C GLY A 160 10.49 22.59 3.51
N ALA A 161 10.32 23.44 4.53
CA ALA A 161 9.04 23.83 5.13
C ALA A 161 8.62 25.25 4.71
N GLY A 162 9.08 25.69 3.54
CA GLY A 162 8.84 26.99 2.95
C GLY A 162 7.52 27.10 2.19
N GLY A 163 7.48 27.96 1.15
CA GLY A 163 6.26 28.25 0.37
C GLY A 163 5.67 27.06 -0.38
N LEU A 164 6.51 26.14 -0.89
CA LEU A 164 6.08 24.91 -1.55
C LEU A 164 5.88 23.75 -0.54
N GLY A 165 6.75 23.66 0.46
CA GLY A 165 6.66 22.64 1.49
C GLY A 165 5.44 22.79 2.41
N SER A 166 5.03 24.01 2.73
CA SER A 166 3.88 24.28 3.59
C SER A 166 2.58 23.64 3.10
N PRO A 167 2.08 23.92 1.88
CA PRO A 167 0.87 23.27 1.38
C PRO A 167 1.05 21.78 1.19
N ALA A 168 2.22 21.31 0.70
CA ALA A 168 2.49 19.90 0.54
C ALA A 168 2.38 19.14 1.88
N ALA A 169 3.01 19.65 2.95
CA ALA A 169 2.93 19.05 4.28
C ALA A 169 1.49 18.98 4.82
N LEU A 170 0.71 20.07 4.65
CA LEU A 170 -0.68 20.13 5.10
C LEU A 170 -1.54 19.06 4.38
N TYR A 171 -1.45 18.97 3.06
CA TYR A 171 -2.25 18.00 2.29
C TYR A 171 -1.81 16.55 2.54
N LEU A 172 -0.50 16.28 2.65
CA LEU A 172 0.00 14.93 2.97
C LEU A 172 -0.44 14.49 4.38
N ALA A 173 -0.39 15.40 5.36
CA ALA A 173 -0.88 15.11 6.69
C ALA A 173 -2.41 14.93 6.71
N ALA A 174 -3.17 15.78 6.03
CA ALA A 174 -4.62 15.64 5.93
C ALA A 174 -5.02 14.32 5.26
N ALA A 175 -4.29 13.90 4.22
CA ALA A 175 -4.49 12.62 3.54
C ALA A 175 -4.13 11.40 4.40
N GLY A 176 -3.42 11.58 5.51
CA GLY A 176 -3.07 10.50 6.43
C GLY A 176 -1.83 9.72 6.01
N VAL A 177 -0.81 10.38 5.44
CA VAL A 177 0.51 9.76 5.26
C VAL A 177 1.10 9.46 6.63
N GLY A 178 1.37 8.17 6.91
CA GLY A 178 1.66 7.68 8.26
C GLY A 178 2.88 8.32 8.93
N THR A 179 3.93 8.65 8.15
CA THR A 179 5.10 9.36 8.65
C THR A 179 5.51 10.47 7.68
N LEU A 180 5.60 11.70 8.17
CA LEU A 180 6.18 12.83 7.45
C LEU A 180 7.49 13.24 8.15
N GLY A 181 8.62 13.06 7.45
CA GLY A 181 9.88 13.71 7.79
C GLY A 181 9.87 15.12 7.22
N ILE A 182 10.31 16.09 7.97
CA ILE A 182 10.43 17.48 7.51
C ILE A 182 11.84 17.97 7.82
N VAL A 183 12.55 18.39 6.78
CA VAL A 183 13.90 18.96 6.89
C VAL A 183 13.84 20.43 6.58
N ASP A 184 14.23 21.26 7.51
CA ASP A 184 14.44 22.72 7.33
C ASP A 184 15.29 23.20 8.49
N PHE A 185 16.14 24.18 8.30
CA PHE A 185 17.03 24.72 9.35
C PHE A 185 16.79 26.21 9.62
N ASP A 186 15.79 26.80 8.96
CA ASP A 186 15.40 28.19 9.16
C ASP A 186 14.48 28.36 10.36
N VAL A 187 14.30 29.61 10.75
CA VAL A 187 13.29 30.05 11.71
C VAL A 187 12.10 30.71 11.00
N VAL A 188 10.98 30.74 11.67
CA VAL A 188 9.77 31.42 11.18
C VAL A 188 10.01 32.94 11.23
N ASP A 189 9.89 33.59 10.07
CA ASP A 189 9.97 35.03 9.92
C ASP A 189 8.67 35.61 9.39
N ARG A 190 8.33 36.83 9.81
CA ARG A 190 7.09 37.52 9.40
C ARG A 190 6.96 37.66 7.90
N SER A 191 8.07 37.92 7.19
CA SER A 191 8.11 38.03 5.73
C SER A 191 7.76 36.74 5.00
N ASN A 192 7.76 35.61 5.72
CA ASN A 192 7.43 34.28 5.16
C ASN A 192 5.93 34.00 5.18
N LEU A 193 5.18 34.59 6.13
CA LEU A 193 3.81 34.20 6.47
C LEU A 193 2.81 34.39 5.34
N GLN A 194 3.08 35.27 4.38
CA GLN A 194 2.21 35.49 3.21
C GLN A 194 2.14 34.27 2.26
N ARG A 195 3.05 33.29 2.36
CA ARG A 195 3.06 32.06 1.53
C ARG A 195 3.36 30.77 2.29
N GLN A 196 3.96 30.83 3.47
CA GLN A 196 4.31 29.66 4.29
C GLN A 196 3.19 29.41 5.30
N ILE A 197 2.03 28.96 4.80
CA ILE A 197 0.75 28.88 5.54
C ILE A 197 0.73 27.85 6.68
N ILE A 198 1.77 27.05 6.84
CA ILE A 198 1.91 26.11 7.96
C ILE A 198 2.38 26.80 9.25
N HIS A 199 2.93 28.01 9.13
CA HIS A 199 3.41 28.86 10.22
C HIS A 199 2.41 29.97 10.56
N ASN A 200 2.58 30.66 11.69
CA ASN A 200 1.75 31.78 12.10
C ASN A 200 2.55 32.80 12.95
N GLU A 201 1.92 33.94 13.26
CA GLU A 201 2.52 35.04 14.04
C GLU A 201 2.97 34.62 15.45
N GLU A 202 2.27 33.69 16.11
CA GLU A 202 2.60 33.23 17.46
C GLU A 202 3.94 32.46 17.52
N ARG A 203 4.46 32.03 16.36
CA ARG A 203 5.65 31.19 16.23
C ARG A 203 6.85 31.90 15.60
N LEU A 204 6.80 33.23 15.53
CA LEU A 204 7.95 34.01 15.05
C LEU A 204 9.22 33.67 15.86
N GLY A 205 10.32 33.40 15.16
CA GLY A 205 11.59 32.98 15.75
C GLY A 205 11.68 31.50 16.12
N MET A 206 10.59 30.73 16.10
CA MET A 206 10.62 29.29 16.28
C MET A 206 11.24 28.60 15.05
N SER A 207 11.91 27.48 15.25
CA SER A 207 12.35 26.61 14.14
C SER A 207 11.16 26.24 13.24
N LYS A 208 11.34 26.31 11.91
CA LYS A 208 10.29 25.99 10.95
C LYS A 208 9.79 24.57 11.08
N VAL A 209 10.68 23.60 11.34
CA VAL A 209 10.28 22.20 11.48
C VAL A 209 9.44 21.97 12.74
N GLU A 210 9.76 22.65 13.85
CA GLU A 210 8.96 22.57 15.07
C GLU A 210 7.59 23.24 14.91
N SER A 211 7.56 24.41 14.28
CA SER A 211 6.32 25.11 13.96
C SER A 211 5.41 24.26 13.06
N ALA A 212 5.98 23.64 12.03
CA ALA A 212 5.27 22.71 11.16
C ALA A 212 4.73 21.50 11.93
N ARG A 213 5.55 20.89 12.77
CA ARG A 213 5.17 19.73 13.61
C ARG A 213 3.97 20.03 14.48
N GLU A 214 3.92 21.19 15.13
CA GLU A 214 2.76 21.60 15.95
C GLU A 214 1.48 21.75 15.13
N THR A 215 1.57 22.40 13.94
CA THR A 215 0.42 22.57 13.06
C THR A 215 -0.12 21.22 12.59
N LEU A 216 0.77 20.35 12.09
CA LEU A 216 0.38 19.07 11.51
C LEU A 216 -0.19 18.09 12.54
N ARG A 217 0.34 18.06 13.77
CA ARG A 217 -0.22 17.25 14.86
C ARG A 217 -1.64 17.68 15.25
N LYS A 218 -1.93 18.98 15.19
CA LYS A 218 -3.29 19.49 15.43
C LYS A 218 -4.24 19.18 14.28
N LEU A 219 -3.73 19.13 13.05
CA LEU A 219 -4.50 18.78 11.87
C LEU A 219 -4.84 17.28 11.83
N ASN A 220 -3.85 16.43 12.03
CA ASN A 220 -4.02 14.98 12.00
C ASN A 220 -3.11 14.26 13.00
N PRO A 221 -3.66 13.81 14.15
CA PRO A 221 -2.89 13.13 15.18
C PRO A 221 -2.40 11.73 14.78
N ASP A 222 -2.96 11.12 13.71
CA ASP A 222 -2.54 9.81 13.20
C ASP A 222 -1.17 9.86 12.52
N VAL A 223 -0.72 11.07 12.12
CA VAL A 223 0.52 11.24 11.36
C VAL A 223 1.69 11.46 12.31
N LYS A 224 2.71 10.61 12.19
CA LYS A 224 3.98 10.79 12.89
C LYS A 224 4.82 11.84 12.18
N ILE A 225 5.12 12.95 12.86
CA ILE A 225 6.00 14.02 12.33
C ILE A 225 7.40 13.85 12.90
N VAL A 226 8.40 13.72 12.02
CA VAL A 226 9.82 13.66 12.34
C VAL A 226 10.47 14.95 11.87
N ALA A 227 10.95 15.77 12.80
CA ALA A 227 11.59 17.06 12.50
C ALA A 227 13.11 16.89 12.43
N TYR A 228 13.72 17.40 11.36
CA TYR A 228 15.16 17.49 11.16
C TYR A 228 15.52 18.97 11.07
N ASP A 229 15.95 19.54 12.20
CA ASP A 229 16.37 20.95 12.31
C ASP A 229 17.85 21.09 11.97
N GLU A 230 18.20 20.71 10.76
CA GLU A 230 19.57 20.72 10.25
C GLU A 230 19.61 20.83 8.73
N PRO A 231 20.66 21.43 8.15
CA PRO A 231 20.83 21.43 6.71
C PRO A 231 21.23 20.05 6.19
N LEU A 232 20.67 19.66 5.04
CA LEU A 232 21.15 18.48 4.32
C LEU A 232 22.50 18.78 3.66
N ASN A 233 23.40 17.79 3.76
CA ASN A 233 24.71 17.81 3.16
C ASN A 233 25.14 16.39 2.74
N SER A 234 26.31 16.27 2.12
CA SER A 234 26.82 14.98 1.62
C SER A 234 27.07 13.94 2.69
N THR A 235 27.17 14.32 3.96
CA THR A 235 27.44 13.38 5.06
C THR A 235 26.17 12.82 5.69
N ASN A 236 25.03 13.54 5.66
CA ASN A 236 23.80 13.14 6.32
C ASN A 236 22.66 12.75 5.36
N VAL A 237 22.65 13.22 4.11
CA VAL A 237 21.52 13.07 3.18
C VAL A 237 21.12 11.61 2.96
N MET A 238 22.06 10.70 2.78
CA MET A 238 21.81 9.28 2.54
C MET A 238 21.14 8.61 3.75
N ALA A 239 21.58 8.93 4.96
CA ALA A 239 21.02 8.40 6.19
C ALA A 239 19.57 8.91 6.42
N VAL A 240 19.31 10.17 6.14
CA VAL A 240 17.98 10.77 6.27
C VAL A 240 17.01 10.16 5.25
N ILE A 241 17.40 10.09 3.96
CA ILE A 241 16.55 9.57 2.87
C ILE A 241 16.22 8.08 3.04
N ALA A 242 17.14 7.27 3.57
CA ALA A 242 16.96 5.81 3.68
C ALA A 242 15.67 5.40 4.40
N GLY A 243 15.20 6.20 5.35
CA GLY A 243 14.02 5.91 6.17
C GLY A 243 12.66 6.17 5.50
N TYR A 244 12.64 6.67 4.25
CA TYR A 244 11.43 7.13 3.58
C TYR A 244 11.18 6.41 2.25
N ASP A 245 9.92 6.38 1.83
CA ASP A 245 9.50 5.72 0.58
C ASP A 245 9.50 6.69 -0.60
N VAL A 246 9.16 7.95 -0.34
CA VAL A 246 9.09 9.03 -1.35
C VAL A 246 9.71 10.30 -0.78
N ILE A 247 10.43 11.03 -1.63
CA ILE A 247 11.03 12.31 -1.30
C ILE A 247 10.27 13.42 -2.01
N VAL A 248 9.91 14.48 -1.30
CA VAL A 248 9.30 15.69 -1.87
C VAL A 248 10.26 16.85 -1.63
N ASN A 249 10.74 17.44 -2.71
CA ASN A 249 11.67 18.56 -2.66
C ASN A 249 10.93 19.88 -2.91
N GLY A 250 10.96 20.77 -1.92
CA GLY A 250 10.36 22.11 -1.96
C GLY A 250 11.35 23.22 -1.63
N VAL A 251 12.66 22.98 -1.81
CA VAL A 251 13.71 24.00 -1.58
C VAL A 251 13.85 24.94 -2.77
N ASP A 252 14.33 26.14 -2.50
CA ASP A 252 14.53 27.22 -3.46
C ASP A 252 15.99 27.40 -3.90
N ASN A 253 16.93 26.59 -3.36
CA ASN A 253 18.33 26.69 -3.69
C ASN A 253 18.85 25.47 -4.48
N PHE A 254 19.66 25.69 -5.49
CA PHE A 254 20.20 24.68 -6.37
C PHE A 254 21.10 23.65 -5.69
N PRO A 255 22.03 24.01 -4.77
CA PRO A 255 22.90 23.03 -4.13
C PRO A 255 22.12 21.92 -3.41
N THR A 256 21.13 22.27 -2.61
CA THR A 256 20.30 21.28 -1.91
C THR A 256 19.44 20.48 -2.89
N ARG A 257 18.93 21.11 -3.95
CA ARG A 257 18.15 20.45 -4.98
C ARG A 257 18.92 19.35 -5.69
N TYR A 258 20.15 19.64 -6.16
CA TYR A 258 21.01 18.63 -6.78
C TYR A 258 21.42 17.55 -5.80
N LEU A 259 21.77 17.91 -4.57
CA LEU A 259 22.13 16.94 -3.53
C LEU A 259 21.01 15.93 -3.28
N VAL A 260 19.75 16.41 -3.14
CA VAL A 260 18.58 15.56 -2.90
C VAL A 260 18.29 14.70 -4.12
N ASN A 261 18.40 15.25 -5.34
CA ASN A 261 18.23 14.50 -6.58
C ASN A 261 19.23 13.33 -6.66
N ASP A 262 20.51 13.62 -6.49
CA ASP A 262 21.57 12.61 -6.60
C ASP A 262 21.40 11.53 -5.53
N ALA A 263 21.08 11.92 -4.30
CA ALA A 263 20.81 10.99 -3.21
C ALA A 263 19.57 10.12 -3.48
N ALA A 264 18.50 10.68 -4.03
CA ALA A 264 17.28 9.92 -4.38
C ALA A 264 17.58 8.90 -5.48
N VAL A 265 18.33 9.29 -6.52
CA VAL A 265 18.75 8.38 -7.60
C VAL A 265 19.63 7.24 -7.03
N LEU A 266 20.64 7.55 -6.24
CA LEU A 266 21.52 6.56 -5.63
C LEU A 266 20.78 5.60 -4.68
N ALA A 267 19.77 6.10 -3.97
CA ALA A 267 18.94 5.30 -3.07
C ALA A 267 17.79 4.56 -3.76
N GLY A 268 17.58 4.78 -5.09
CA GLY A 268 16.45 4.23 -5.84
C GLY A 268 15.09 4.70 -5.31
N LYS A 269 14.99 5.95 -4.79
CA LYS A 269 13.76 6.50 -4.22
C LYS A 269 13.06 7.44 -5.21
N PRO A 270 11.72 7.37 -5.33
CA PRO A 270 10.96 8.36 -6.07
C PRO A 270 11.17 9.77 -5.51
N LEU A 271 11.41 10.74 -6.40
CA LEU A 271 11.55 12.15 -6.06
C LEU A 271 10.46 12.95 -6.77
N VAL A 272 9.72 13.76 -6.02
CA VAL A 272 8.79 14.77 -6.52
C VAL A 272 9.42 16.13 -6.29
N ASP A 273 9.80 16.81 -7.37
CA ASP A 273 10.46 18.12 -7.30
C ASP A 273 9.49 19.24 -7.61
N GLY A 274 9.35 20.19 -6.68
CA GLY A 274 8.59 21.41 -6.85
C GLY A 274 9.50 22.62 -7.05
N SER A 275 9.25 23.44 -8.10
CA SER A 275 10.00 24.67 -8.30
C SER A 275 9.15 25.75 -8.95
N ILE A 276 9.53 27.01 -8.70
CA ILE A 276 8.97 28.17 -9.36
C ILE A 276 10.08 28.77 -10.20
N PHE A 277 9.84 28.88 -11.50
CA PHE A 277 10.71 29.60 -12.42
C PHE A 277 10.05 30.93 -12.79
N GLN A 278 10.85 31.98 -12.85
CA GLN A 278 10.46 33.29 -13.41
C GLN A 278 10.88 33.38 -14.86
#